data_d2d5dddb766db7d20a9297ee30a3c9e2
#
_entry.id   d2d5dddb766db7d20a9297ee30a3c9e2
#
_cell.length_a   1.000
_cell.length_b   1.000
_cell.length_c   1.000
_cell.angle_alpha   90.00
_cell.angle_beta   90.00
_cell.angle_gamma   90.00
#
_symmetry.space_group_name_H-M   'P 1'
#
loop_
_entity.id
_entity.type
_entity.pdbx_description
1 polymer ?
#
loop_
_entity_poly.entity_id
_entity_poly.type
_entity_poly.pdbx_seq_one_letter_code
_entity_poly.pdbx_strand_id
1 'polypeptide(L)'
;LDFVGGTRLQLQLECASKNNCPAAIDVAKVQDILGGVGLGNSSVQVVEDYTLSIRQQTLDVEQREAVLKALNEGIGKFDPETIQIDTVGPTVGKALFRSGVLALVISLLGIIVYLTIRFQLDYAVFAIVALLYDALITMGAFAILGLVGGVEVDSLFLVSLLTIIGFSVNDTVVIYDRVRETLELHPDWSLDYAVDDAVNQTLTRSINTSLTTCLPLVAIFLFGGDTLKFFALALLIGFTSGVYSSIFLATTLWAWWRKRRSPKNPPREMVAEV
;
A
#
# COMPACT_ATOMS: atom_id res chain seq x y z
N LEU A 1 -8.30 11.38 6.03
CA LEU A 1 -9.42 12.29 5.81
C LEU A 1 -10.60 11.57 5.15
N ASP A 2 -10.37 10.84 4.07
CA ASP A 2 -11.38 10.22 3.20
C ASP A 2 -12.33 9.26 3.91
N PHE A 3 -11.93 8.66 5.04
CA PHE A 3 -12.75 7.66 5.74
C PHE A 3 -13.49 8.18 6.96
N VAL A 4 -12.95 9.22 7.58
CA VAL A 4 -13.53 9.80 8.82
C VAL A 4 -14.35 11.05 8.50
N GLY A 5 -14.05 11.69 7.40
CA GLY A 5 -14.52 13.03 7.05
C GLY A 5 -13.69 14.11 7.73
N GLY A 6 -13.88 15.35 7.32
CA GLY A 6 -13.17 16.51 7.85
C GLY A 6 -12.72 17.47 6.76
N THR A 7 -11.97 18.50 7.16
CA THR A 7 -11.35 19.48 6.26
C THR A 7 -9.83 19.44 6.43
N ARG A 8 -9.09 19.37 5.33
CA ARG A 8 -7.65 19.58 5.25
C ARG A 8 -7.38 20.93 4.60
N LEU A 9 -6.63 21.75 5.29
CA LEU A 9 -6.10 23.00 4.77
C LEU A 9 -4.60 22.81 4.54
N GLN A 10 -4.15 22.94 3.32
CA GLN A 10 -2.72 22.95 2.99
C GLN A 10 -2.34 24.36 2.53
N LEU A 11 -1.35 24.94 3.19
CA LEU A 11 -0.98 26.34 3.06
C LEU A 11 0.53 26.43 2.94
N GLN A 12 1.04 27.08 1.90
CA GLN A 12 2.48 27.36 1.77
C GLN A 12 2.77 28.83 2.03
N LEU A 13 3.85 29.11 2.76
CA LEU A 13 4.28 30.48 3.01
C LEU A 13 4.72 31.15 1.70
N GLU A 14 4.32 32.39 1.47
CA GLU A 14 4.70 33.20 0.30
C GLU A 14 6.23 33.33 0.13
N CYS A 15 6.99 33.30 1.24
CA CYS A 15 8.42 33.34 1.22
C CYS A 15 9.08 32.07 0.64
N ALA A 16 8.39 30.92 0.68
CA ALA A 16 8.90 29.66 0.18
C ALA A 16 9.09 29.69 -1.34
N SER A 17 8.17 30.28 -2.08
CA SER A 17 8.26 30.45 -3.54
C SER A 17 9.42 31.36 -3.96
N LYS A 18 9.89 32.22 -3.04
CA LYS A 18 11.01 33.16 -3.25
C LYS A 18 12.33 32.69 -2.65
N ASN A 19 12.37 31.49 -2.06
CA ASN A 19 13.52 30.94 -1.30
C ASN A 19 14.10 31.92 -0.24
N ASN A 20 13.26 32.69 0.42
CA ASN A 20 13.67 33.74 1.36
C ASN A 20 12.91 33.66 2.70
N CYS A 21 12.64 32.46 3.18
CA CYS A 21 11.99 32.27 4.49
C CYS A 21 13.01 32.40 5.63
N PRO A 22 12.72 33.19 6.65
CA PRO A 22 13.64 33.41 7.78
C PRO A 22 13.75 32.20 8.72
N ALA A 23 12.72 31.39 8.84
CA ALA A 23 12.68 30.21 9.70
C ALA A 23 11.59 29.22 9.24
N ALA A 24 11.75 27.95 9.60
CA ALA A 24 10.72 26.92 9.42
C ALA A 24 9.48 27.20 10.27
N ILE A 25 8.33 26.68 9.88
CA ILE A 25 7.06 26.84 10.62
C ILE A 25 7.14 26.08 11.94
N ASP A 26 6.89 26.77 13.03
CA ASP A 26 6.82 26.17 14.38
C ASP A 26 5.40 25.59 14.62
N VAL A 27 5.33 24.27 14.76
CA VAL A 27 4.07 23.53 15.01
C VAL A 27 3.41 23.95 16.33
N ALA A 28 4.19 24.21 17.39
CA ALA A 28 3.65 24.62 18.68
C ALA A 28 2.94 25.98 18.58
N LYS A 29 3.56 26.93 17.88
CA LYS A 29 2.96 28.24 17.63
C LYS A 29 1.68 28.16 16.81
N VAL A 30 1.65 27.25 15.79
CA VAL A 30 0.44 27.00 15.01
C VAL A 30 -0.69 26.45 15.88
N GLN A 31 -0.38 25.48 16.75
CA GLN A 31 -1.36 24.89 17.66
C GLN A 31 -1.94 25.91 18.64
N ASP A 32 -1.12 26.83 19.18
CA ASP A 32 -1.57 27.90 20.06
C ASP A 32 -2.55 28.86 19.34
N ILE A 33 -2.23 29.22 18.08
CA ILE A 33 -3.10 30.07 17.26
C ILE A 33 -4.44 29.39 16.99
N LEU A 34 -4.41 28.10 16.61
CA LEU A 34 -5.62 27.32 16.38
C LEU A 34 -6.44 27.14 17.66
N GLY A 35 -5.79 27.00 18.81
CA GLY A 35 -6.45 27.00 20.12
C GLY A 35 -7.22 28.28 20.37
N GLY A 36 -6.65 29.43 19.98
CA GLY A 36 -7.30 30.75 20.12
C GLY A 36 -8.56 30.92 19.27
N VAL A 37 -8.70 30.20 18.17
CA VAL A 37 -9.91 30.19 17.30
C VAL A 37 -10.82 28.99 17.58
N GLY A 38 -10.64 28.28 18.70
CA GLY A 38 -11.50 27.17 19.13
C GLY A 38 -11.19 25.82 18.41
N LEU A 39 -10.05 25.70 17.72
CA LEU A 39 -9.64 24.54 16.93
C LEU A 39 -8.39 23.86 17.52
N GLY A 40 -8.23 23.87 18.85
CA GLY A 40 -7.07 23.29 19.54
C GLY A 40 -6.87 21.77 19.34
N ASN A 41 -7.90 21.04 18.88
CA ASN A 41 -7.83 19.61 18.59
C ASN A 41 -7.45 19.30 17.13
N SER A 42 -6.97 20.29 16.37
CA SER A 42 -6.51 20.11 15.00
C SER A 42 -5.21 19.32 14.95
N SER A 43 -5.10 18.40 13.99
CA SER A 43 -3.82 17.80 13.66
C SER A 43 -3.03 18.76 12.77
N VAL A 44 -1.84 19.14 13.22
CA VAL A 44 -0.96 20.08 12.52
C VAL A 44 0.30 19.36 12.10
N GLN A 45 0.66 19.47 10.84
CA GLN A 45 1.88 18.91 10.25
C GLN A 45 2.56 19.96 9.39
N VAL A 46 3.88 20.02 9.45
CA VAL A 46 4.70 20.85 8.56
C VAL A 46 5.33 19.92 7.52
N VAL A 47 5.10 20.22 6.26
CA VAL A 47 5.64 19.51 5.11
C VAL A 47 6.64 20.46 4.45
N GLU A 48 7.86 19.97 4.17
CA GLU A 48 8.91 20.75 3.50
C GLU A 48 9.22 22.09 4.17
N ASP A 49 9.32 22.13 5.51
CA ASP A 49 9.67 23.28 6.36
C ASP A 49 8.75 24.51 6.25
N TYR A 50 8.13 24.76 5.10
CA TYR A 50 7.36 25.99 4.81
C TYR A 50 5.91 25.73 4.36
N THR A 51 5.49 24.49 4.29
CA THR A 51 4.12 24.09 3.95
C THR A 51 3.42 23.53 5.18
N LEU A 52 2.30 24.14 5.55
CA LEU A 52 1.49 23.77 6.69
C LEU A 52 0.30 22.94 6.22
N SER A 53 0.12 21.77 6.81
CA SER A 53 -1.08 20.93 6.62
C SER A 53 -1.85 20.84 7.93
N ILE A 54 -3.06 21.42 7.96
CA ILE A 54 -3.95 21.41 9.11
C ILE A 54 -5.15 20.54 8.80
N ARG A 55 -5.49 19.64 9.71
CA ARG A 55 -6.66 18.78 9.61
C ARG A 55 -7.55 18.94 10.80
N GLN A 56 -8.84 19.10 10.52
CA GLN A 56 -9.87 19.34 11.50
C GLN A 56 -11.16 18.63 11.09
N GLN A 57 -12.11 18.54 12.00
CA GLN A 57 -13.49 18.22 11.66
C GLN A 57 -13.99 19.20 10.59
N THR A 58 -15.09 18.85 9.92
CA THR A 58 -15.62 19.68 8.83
C THR A 58 -15.75 21.15 9.27
N LEU A 59 -15.01 22.04 8.59
CA LEU A 59 -15.06 23.48 8.80
C LEU A 59 -16.06 24.11 7.83
N ASP A 60 -16.86 25.05 8.33
CA ASP A 60 -17.66 25.93 7.47
C ASP A 60 -16.80 27.06 6.85
N VAL A 61 -17.40 27.87 5.98
CA VAL A 61 -16.67 28.93 5.28
C VAL A 61 -16.14 29.99 6.24
N GLU A 62 -16.95 30.38 7.23
CA GLU A 62 -16.58 31.40 8.20
C GLU A 62 -15.41 30.95 9.10
N GLN A 63 -15.45 29.70 9.53
CA GLN A 63 -14.35 29.11 10.32
C GLN A 63 -13.04 29.01 9.52
N ARG A 64 -13.12 28.67 8.22
CA ARG A 64 -11.94 28.62 7.34
C ARG A 64 -11.31 29.99 7.16
N GLU A 65 -12.12 31.03 6.96
CA GLU A 65 -11.62 32.40 6.84
C GLU A 65 -11.00 32.89 8.15
N ALA A 66 -11.61 32.57 9.30
CA ALA A 66 -11.07 32.91 10.60
C ALA A 66 -9.70 32.23 10.86
N VAL A 67 -9.56 30.96 10.50
CA VAL A 67 -8.28 30.23 10.59
C VAL A 67 -7.22 30.86 9.69
N LEU A 68 -7.54 31.10 8.41
CA LEU A 68 -6.60 31.69 7.46
C LEU A 68 -6.14 33.08 7.95
N LYS A 69 -7.06 33.90 8.48
CA LYS A 69 -6.73 35.21 9.01
C LYS A 69 -5.80 35.13 10.23
N ALA A 70 -6.14 34.26 11.20
CA ALA A 70 -5.34 34.07 12.41
C ALA A 70 -3.92 33.56 12.10
N LEU A 71 -3.80 32.62 11.14
CA LEU A 71 -2.51 32.10 10.70
C LEU A 71 -1.67 33.13 9.95
N ASN A 72 -2.30 33.94 9.08
CA ASN A 72 -1.62 35.04 8.38
C ASN A 72 -1.07 36.11 9.35
N GLU A 73 -1.81 36.41 10.42
CA GLU A 73 -1.41 37.40 11.45
C GLU A 73 -0.32 36.81 12.36
N GLY A 74 -0.38 35.53 12.71
CA GLY A 74 0.50 34.93 13.70
C GLY A 74 1.80 34.34 13.17
N ILE A 75 1.81 33.83 11.93
CA ILE A 75 2.96 33.08 11.34
C ILE A 75 3.58 33.86 10.20
N GLY A 76 2.77 34.34 9.27
CA GLY A 76 3.23 35.03 8.07
C GLY A 76 2.22 34.85 6.93
N LYS A 77 2.41 35.59 5.85
CA LYS A 77 1.53 35.53 4.69
C LYS A 77 1.67 34.20 3.96
N PHE A 78 0.55 33.54 3.72
CA PHE A 78 0.45 32.35 2.86
C PHE A 78 0.13 32.78 1.44
N ASP A 79 0.69 32.03 0.48
CA ASP A 79 0.46 32.25 -0.94
C ASP A 79 -0.95 31.77 -1.33
N PRO A 80 -1.83 32.69 -1.81
CA PRO A 80 -3.21 32.33 -2.15
C PRO A 80 -3.31 31.30 -3.28
N GLU A 81 -2.32 31.21 -4.17
CA GLU A 81 -2.31 30.29 -5.29
C GLU A 81 -1.98 28.84 -4.88
N THR A 82 -1.36 28.67 -3.70
CA THR A 82 -0.99 27.37 -3.16
C THR A 82 -1.97 26.84 -2.11
N ILE A 83 -3.01 27.61 -1.76
CA ILE A 83 -4.01 27.19 -0.79
C ILE A 83 -4.85 26.05 -1.38
N GLN A 84 -4.72 24.86 -0.77
CA GLN A 84 -5.55 23.71 -1.09
C GLN A 84 -6.50 23.41 0.07
N ILE A 85 -7.77 23.29 -0.24
CA ILE A 85 -8.83 23.00 0.74
C ILE A 85 -9.60 21.78 0.29
N ASP A 86 -9.36 20.66 0.97
CA ASP A 86 -10.06 19.42 0.74
C ASP A 86 -11.06 19.19 1.88
N THR A 87 -12.32 19.04 1.54
CA THR A 87 -13.38 18.77 2.53
C THR A 87 -14.16 17.52 2.14
N VAL A 88 -14.17 16.54 3.04
CA VAL A 88 -14.95 15.32 2.91
C VAL A 88 -15.99 15.28 4.02
N GLY A 89 -17.27 15.21 3.64
CA GLY A 89 -18.35 15.08 4.62
C GLY A 89 -18.29 13.71 5.32
N PRO A 90 -18.67 13.62 6.62
CA PRO A 90 -18.61 12.36 7.38
C PRO A 90 -19.44 11.22 6.77
N THR A 91 -20.54 11.57 6.09
CA THR A 91 -21.41 10.60 5.39
C THR A 91 -20.71 9.99 4.18
N VAL A 92 -20.00 10.83 3.42
CA VAL A 92 -19.22 10.41 2.25
C VAL A 92 -18.03 9.56 2.68
N GLY A 93 -17.31 9.96 3.73
CA GLY A 93 -16.19 9.21 4.27
C GLY A 93 -16.59 7.79 4.72
N LYS A 94 -17.68 7.67 5.48
CA LYS A 94 -18.22 6.36 5.90
C LYS A 94 -18.66 5.51 4.69
N ALA A 95 -19.26 6.13 3.67
CA ALA A 95 -19.67 5.43 2.45
C ALA A 95 -18.44 4.91 1.68
N LEU A 96 -17.39 5.73 1.52
CA LEU A 96 -16.13 5.34 0.86
C LEU A 96 -15.45 4.19 1.59
N PHE A 97 -15.33 4.26 2.92
CA PHE A 97 -14.77 3.18 3.72
C PHE A 97 -15.53 1.86 3.55
N ARG A 98 -16.87 1.92 3.71
CA ARG A 98 -17.74 0.74 3.54
C ARG A 98 -17.61 0.14 2.15
N SER A 99 -17.65 0.96 1.10
CA SER A 99 -17.52 0.51 -0.28
C SER A 99 -16.15 -0.08 -0.56
N GLY A 100 -15.08 0.52 -0.03
CA GLY A 100 -13.72 0.02 -0.18
C GLY A 100 -13.51 -1.33 0.51
N VAL A 101 -13.99 -1.49 1.75
CA VAL A 101 -13.95 -2.78 2.47
C VAL A 101 -14.79 -3.83 1.74
N LEU A 102 -15.98 -3.47 1.26
CA LEU A 102 -16.83 -4.40 0.50
C LEU A 102 -16.15 -4.83 -0.81
N ALA A 103 -15.52 -3.91 -1.54
CA ALA A 103 -14.78 -4.22 -2.75
C ALA A 103 -13.62 -5.18 -2.46
N LEU A 104 -12.88 -4.98 -1.36
CA LEU A 104 -11.80 -5.86 -0.92
C LEU A 104 -12.33 -7.29 -0.63
N VAL A 105 -13.42 -7.41 0.12
CA VAL A 105 -14.03 -8.70 0.45
C VAL A 105 -14.53 -9.41 -0.81
N ILE A 106 -15.25 -8.72 -1.69
CA ILE A 106 -15.76 -9.30 -2.95
C ILE A 106 -14.59 -9.73 -3.84
N SER A 107 -13.54 -8.92 -3.93
CA SER A 107 -12.33 -9.27 -4.70
C SER A 107 -11.67 -10.54 -4.17
N LEU A 108 -11.46 -10.64 -2.85
CA LEU A 108 -10.90 -11.85 -2.23
C LEU A 108 -11.78 -13.09 -2.46
N LEU A 109 -13.09 -12.96 -2.32
CA LEU A 109 -14.01 -14.05 -2.62
C LEU A 109 -13.94 -14.47 -4.10
N GLY A 110 -13.90 -13.52 -5.02
CA GLY A 110 -13.73 -13.79 -6.44
C GLY A 110 -12.42 -14.53 -6.73
N ILE A 111 -11.34 -14.13 -6.09
CA ILE A 111 -10.03 -14.79 -6.21
C ILE A 111 -10.08 -16.22 -5.65
N ILE A 112 -10.71 -16.44 -4.50
CA ILE A 112 -10.88 -17.78 -3.93
C ILE A 112 -11.64 -18.69 -4.90
N VAL A 113 -12.75 -18.20 -5.46
CA VAL A 113 -13.54 -18.96 -6.46
C VAL A 113 -12.69 -19.25 -7.70
N TYR A 114 -12.02 -18.26 -8.25
CA TYR A 114 -11.14 -18.42 -9.40
C TYR A 114 -10.05 -19.48 -9.17
N LEU A 115 -9.32 -19.35 -8.06
CA LEU A 115 -8.22 -20.27 -7.73
C LEU A 115 -8.74 -21.70 -7.45
N THR A 116 -9.91 -21.83 -6.84
CA THR A 116 -10.51 -23.14 -6.56
C THR A 116 -10.94 -23.85 -7.85
N ILE A 117 -11.45 -23.11 -8.83
CA ILE A 117 -11.84 -23.65 -10.14
C ILE A 117 -10.60 -23.97 -10.98
N ARG A 118 -9.60 -23.10 -10.96
CA ARG A 118 -8.39 -23.22 -11.79
C ARG A 118 -7.40 -24.25 -11.25
N PHE A 119 -7.31 -24.38 -9.93
CA PHE A 119 -6.41 -25.26 -9.20
C PHE A 119 -7.18 -26.11 -8.19
N GLN A 120 -6.49 -26.93 -7.41
CA GLN A 120 -7.06 -27.65 -6.27
C GLN A 120 -7.18 -26.69 -5.05
N LEU A 121 -8.07 -27.00 -4.13
CA LEU A 121 -8.34 -26.18 -2.91
C LEU A 121 -7.08 -25.89 -2.08
N ASP A 122 -6.11 -26.81 -2.08
CA ASP A 122 -4.85 -26.62 -1.34
C ASP A 122 -4.02 -25.46 -1.90
N TYR A 123 -3.91 -25.31 -3.21
CA TYR A 123 -3.26 -24.16 -3.83
C TYR A 123 -3.96 -22.85 -3.47
N ALA A 124 -5.29 -22.84 -3.52
CA ALA A 124 -6.08 -21.65 -3.20
C ALA A 124 -5.85 -21.15 -1.77
N VAL A 125 -5.80 -22.07 -0.80
CA VAL A 125 -5.57 -21.72 0.61
C VAL A 125 -4.22 -21.02 0.81
N PHE A 126 -3.13 -21.55 0.25
CA PHE A 126 -1.80 -20.96 0.43
C PHE A 126 -1.61 -19.68 -0.39
N ALA A 127 -2.27 -19.56 -1.53
CA ALA A 127 -2.33 -18.28 -2.25
C ALA A 127 -3.00 -17.19 -1.41
N ILE A 128 -4.15 -17.48 -0.78
CA ILE A 128 -4.83 -16.51 0.09
C ILE A 128 -3.97 -16.12 1.30
N VAL A 129 -3.24 -17.07 1.89
CA VAL A 129 -2.30 -16.76 2.99
C VAL A 129 -1.23 -15.77 2.51
N ALA A 130 -0.66 -15.97 1.32
CA ALA A 130 0.32 -15.06 0.74
C ALA A 130 -0.28 -13.67 0.44
N LEU A 131 -1.51 -13.60 -0.09
CA LEU A 131 -2.20 -12.33 -0.33
C LEU A 131 -2.49 -11.55 0.96
N LEU A 132 -2.91 -12.24 2.01
CA LEU A 132 -3.10 -11.61 3.33
C LEU A 132 -1.77 -11.09 3.89
N TYR A 133 -0.68 -11.84 3.71
CA TYR A 133 0.66 -11.40 4.08
C TYR A 133 1.03 -10.10 3.35
N ASP A 134 0.84 -10.01 2.03
CA ASP A 134 1.15 -8.81 1.23
C ASP A 134 0.34 -7.59 1.69
N ALA A 135 -0.95 -7.78 1.94
CA ALA A 135 -1.81 -6.73 2.47
C ALA A 135 -1.35 -6.27 3.87
N LEU A 136 -0.99 -7.21 4.76
CA LEU A 136 -0.52 -6.91 6.10
C LEU A 136 0.84 -6.19 6.10
N ILE A 137 1.79 -6.59 5.24
CA ILE A 137 3.08 -5.91 5.08
C ILE A 137 2.87 -4.46 4.62
N THR A 138 2.02 -4.26 3.60
CA THR A 138 1.74 -2.91 3.08
C THR A 138 1.05 -2.04 4.13
N MET A 139 0.03 -2.57 4.82
CA MET A 139 -0.65 -1.85 5.91
C MET A 139 0.29 -1.56 7.08
N GLY A 140 1.14 -2.52 7.46
CA GLY A 140 2.13 -2.36 8.53
C GLY A 140 3.17 -1.29 8.21
N ALA A 141 3.68 -1.27 6.97
CA ALA A 141 4.59 -0.23 6.52
C ALA A 141 3.95 1.17 6.59
N PHE A 142 2.70 1.30 6.15
CA PHE A 142 1.97 2.57 6.23
C PHE A 142 1.60 2.95 7.65
N ALA A 143 1.33 2.00 8.53
CA ALA A 143 1.15 2.28 9.96
C ALA A 143 2.42 2.87 10.60
N ILE A 144 3.60 2.32 10.27
CA ILE A 144 4.90 2.85 10.72
C ILE A 144 5.14 4.24 10.14
N LEU A 145 4.92 4.43 8.84
CA LEU A 145 5.07 5.74 8.19
C LEU A 145 4.09 6.78 8.76
N GLY A 146 2.89 6.35 9.14
CA GLY A 146 1.92 7.20 9.84
C GLY A 146 2.39 7.66 11.21
N LEU A 147 3.02 6.74 11.98
CA LEU A 147 3.54 7.06 13.31
C LEU A 147 4.79 7.95 13.28
N VAL A 148 5.69 7.73 12.32
CA VAL A 148 6.98 8.44 12.25
C VAL A 148 6.89 9.71 11.41
N GLY A 149 6.19 9.65 10.26
CA GLY A 149 6.14 10.72 9.28
C GLY A 149 4.75 11.35 9.11
N GLY A 150 3.75 10.92 9.90
CA GLY A 150 2.39 11.45 9.79
C GLY A 150 1.70 11.14 8.46
N VAL A 151 2.17 10.13 7.73
CA VAL A 151 1.58 9.73 6.44
C VAL A 151 0.17 9.20 6.68
N GLU A 152 -0.80 9.72 5.96
CA GLU A 152 -2.18 9.27 6.08
C GLU A 152 -2.56 8.24 5.03
N VAL A 153 -3.49 7.40 5.45
CA VAL A 153 -4.17 6.43 4.59
C VAL A 153 -5.43 7.06 4.02
N ASP A 154 -5.51 7.17 2.70
CA ASP A 154 -6.60 7.73 1.93
C ASP A 154 -7.33 6.67 1.09
N SER A 155 -8.27 7.11 0.25
CA SER A 155 -9.00 6.22 -0.67
C SER A 155 -8.08 5.58 -1.71
N LEU A 156 -7.00 6.25 -2.14
CA LEU A 156 -6.03 5.71 -3.09
C LEU A 156 -5.24 4.55 -2.48
N PHE A 157 -5.03 4.56 -1.16
CA PHE A 157 -4.42 3.42 -0.48
C PHE A 157 -5.28 2.15 -0.58
N LEU A 158 -6.61 2.25 -0.48
CA LEU A 158 -7.49 1.09 -0.71
C LEU A 158 -7.40 0.59 -2.15
N VAL A 159 -7.33 1.51 -3.12
CA VAL A 159 -7.13 1.15 -4.54
C VAL A 159 -5.79 0.45 -4.72
N SER A 160 -4.73 0.93 -4.04
CA SER A 160 -3.42 0.28 -4.08
C SER A 160 -3.46 -1.13 -3.51
N LEU A 161 -4.16 -1.37 -2.38
CA LEU A 161 -4.32 -2.71 -1.82
C LEU A 161 -5.01 -3.67 -2.79
N LEU A 162 -6.10 -3.25 -3.43
CA LEU A 162 -6.77 -4.06 -4.45
C LEU A 162 -5.86 -4.38 -5.64
N THR A 163 -5.07 -3.41 -6.07
CA THR A 163 -4.11 -3.57 -7.16
C THR A 163 -2.98 -4.52 -6.78
N ILE A 164 -2.45 -4.42 -5.56
CA ILE A 164 -1.42 -5.32 -5.01
C ILE A 164 -1.92 -6.77 -4.97
N ILE A 165 -3.14 -6.98 -4.48
CA ILE A 165 -3.77 -8.30 -4.43
C ILE A 165 -3.87 -8.89 -5.83
N GLY A 166 -4.34 -8.12 -6.83
CA GLY A 166 -4.45 -8.56 -8.21
C GLY A 166 -3.09 -8.89 -8.84
N PHE A 167 -2.07 -8.09 -8.58
CA PHE A 167 -0.72 -8.32 -9.07
C PHE A 167 -0.09 -9.58 -8.43
N SER A 168 -0.19 -9.75 -7.13
CA SER A 168 0.37 -10.88 -6.39
C SER A 168 -0.29 -12.21 -6.80
N VAL A 169 -1.63 -12.22 -6.99
CA VAL A 169 -2.33 -13.40 -7.52
C VAL A 169 -1.80 -13.81 -8.89
N ASN A 170 -1.60 -12.84 -9.80
CA ASN A 170 -1.13 -13.13 -11.14
C ASN A 170 0.24 -13.84 -11.13
N ASP A 171 1.15 -13.40 -10.27
CA ASP A 171 2.48 -14.02 -10.13
C ASP A 171 2.38 -15.41 -9.49
N THR A 172 1.60 -15.55 -8.42
CA THR A 172 1.36 -16.84 -7.74
C THR A 172 0.76 -17.89 -8.71
N VAL A 173 -0.20 -17.50 -9.56
CA VAL A 173 -0.83 -18.38 -10.56
C VAL A 173 0.20 -18.90 -11.55
N VAL A 174 1.11 -18.05 -12.03
CA VAL A 174 2.16 -18.46 -12.97
C VAL A 174 3.09 -19.49 -12.35
N ILE A 175 3.50 -19.29 -11.10
CA ILE A 175 4.37 -20.22 -10.39
C ILE A 175 3.64 -21.55 -10.15
N TYR A 176 2.38 -21.51 -9.71
CA TYR A 176 1.58 -22.72 -9.47
C TYR A 176 1.30 -23.51 -10.75
N ASP A 177 1.02 -22.85 -11.87
CA ASP A 177 0.90 -23.52 -13.17
C ASP A 177 2.19 -24.25 -13.52
N ARG A 178 3.35 -23.63 -13.31
CA ARG A 178 4.64 -24.25 -13.57
C ARG A 178 4.95 -25.41 -12.64
N VAL A 179 4.65 -25.27 -11.35
CA VAL A 179 4.79 -26.37 -10.36
C VAL A 179 3.93 -27.55 -10.78
N ARG A 180 2.69 -27.33 -11.18
CA ARG A 180 1.80 -28.38 -11.65
C ARG A 180 2.33 -29.05 -12.92
N GLU A 181 2.74 -28.28 -13.90
CA GLU A 181 3.32 -28.77 -15.16
C GLU A 181 4.58 -29.62 -14.88
N THR A 182 5.50 -29.15 -14.03
CA THR A 182 6.72 -29.88 -13.68
C THR A 182 6.39 -31.21 -12.99
N LEU A 183 5.40 -31.24 -12.10
CA LEU A 183 4.97 -32.48 -11.44
C LEU A 183 4.30 -33.48 -12.41
N GLU A 184 3.60 -33.00 -13.42
CA GLU A 184 2.98 -33.82 -14.45
C GLU A 184 4.04 -34.41 -15.44
N LEU A 185 5.05 -33.61 -15.79
CA LEU A 185 6.12 -34.00 -16.69
C LEU A 185 7.15 -34.94 -16.05
N HIS A 186 7.39 -34.78 -14.77
CA HIS A 186 8.41 -35.50 -14.00
C HIS A 186 7.83 -36.17 -12.75
N PRO A 187 7.01 -37.21 -12.90
CA PRO A 187 6.34 -37.86 -11.77
C PRO A 187 7.32 -38.58 -10.83
N ASP A 188 8.55 -38.85 -11.30
CA ASP A 188 9.61 -39.50 -10.52
C ASP A 188 10.40 -38.51 -9.64
N TRP A 189 10.24 -37.21 -9.83
CA TRP A 189 10.96 -36.23 -9.05
C TRP A 189 10.38 -36.11 -7.64
N SER A 190 11.25 -35.78 -6.68
CA SER A 190 10.77 -35.40 -5.36
C SER A 190 9.97 -34.09 -5.44
N LEU A 191 8.98 -33.92 -4.57
CA LEU A 191 8.16 -32.73 -4.54
C LEU A 191 9.01 -31.46 -4.35
N ASP A 192 10.00 -31.51 -3.47
CA ASP A 192 10.90 -30.39 -3.19
C ASP A 192 11.68 -29.99 -4.46
N TYR A 193 12.25 -30.98 -5.15
CA TYR A 193 13.02 -30.71 -6.38
C TYR A 193 12.16 -30.16 -7.51
N ALA A 194 10.95 -30.70 -7.70
CA ALA A 194 10.03 -30.22 -8.72
C ALA A 194 9.56 -28.77 -8.45
N VAL A 195 9.36 -28.43 -7.18
CA VAL A 195 8.98 -27.06 -6.77
C VAL A 195 10.15 -26.10 -6.98
N ASP A 196 11.36 -26.47 -6.55
CA ASP A 196 12.56 -25.63 -6.73
C ASP A 196 12.85 -25.37 -8.20
N ASP A 197 12.73 -26.39 -9.06
CA ASP A 197 12.93 -26.27 -10.50
C ASP A 197 11.86 -25.35 -11.12
N ALA A 198 10.58 -25.52 -10.79
CA ALA A 198 9.49 -24.68 -11.27
C ALA A 198 9.68 -23.21 -10.86
N VAL A 199 10.08 -22.95 -9.61
CA VAL A 199 10.39 -21.60 -9.12
C VAL A 199 11.55 -20.99 -9.89
N ASN A 200 12.66 -21.73 -10.08
CA ASN A 200 13.82 -21.25 -10.84
C ASN A 200 13.46 -20.89 -12.29
N GLN A 201 12.62 -21.69 -12.94
CA GLN A 201 12.17 -21.43 -14.32
C GLN A 201 11.29 -20.19 -14.43
N THR A 202 10.52 -19.84 -13.39
CA THR A 202 9.63 -18.68 -13.39
C THR A 202 10.28 -17.42 -12.81
N LEU A 203 11.38 -17.57 -12.07
CA LEU A 203 12.05 -16.49 -11.33
C LEU A 203 12.39 -15.28 -12.21
N THR A 204 13.02 -15.52 -13.36
CA THR A 204 13.40 -14.45 -14.29
C THR A 204 12.17 -13.67 -14.79
N ARG A 205 11.07 -14.37 -15.05
CA ARG A 205 9.81 -13.75 -15.48
C ARG A 205 9.22 -12.89 -14.35
N SER A 206 9.12 -13.40 -13.14
CA SER A 206 8.58 -12.67 -11.98
C SER A 206 9.40 -11.41 -11.66
N ILE A 207 10.74 -11.53 -11.68
CA ILE A 207 11.62 -10.37 -11.47
C ILE A 207 11.45 -9.33 -12.59
N ASN A 208 11.46 -9.74 -13.86
CA ASN A 208 11.33 -8.80 -14.98
C ASN A 208 9.96 -8.11 -14.99
N THR A 209 8.88 -8.84 -14.72
CA THR A 209 7.53 -8.27 -14.64
C THR A 209 7.45 -7.23 -13.52
N SER A 210 7.99 -7.55 -12.36
CA SER A 210 7.99 -6.62 -11.22
C SER A 210 8.87 -5.42 -11.45
N LEU A 211 10.06 -5.60 -12.02
CA LEU A 211 10.96 -4.50 -12.34
C LEU A 211 10.32 -3.54 -13.34
N THR A 212 9.75 -4.06 -14.44
CA THR A 212 9.09 -3.22 -15.45
C THR A 212 7.87 -2.49 -14.91
N THR A 213 7.13 -3.08 -13.97
CA THR A 213 5.98 -2.44 -13.32
C THR A 213 6.40 -1.42 -12.26
N CYS A 214 7.48 -1.68 -11.54
CA CYS A 214 8.00 -0.75 -10.53
C CYS A 214 8.67 0.49 -11.13
N LEU A 215 9.27 0.43 -12.32
CA LEU A 215 9.94 1.58 -12.94
C LEU A 215 9.03 2.82 -13.09
N PRO A 216 7.83 2.74 -13.67
CA PRO A 216 6.91 3.87 -13.71
C PRO A 216 6.50 4.36 -12.31
N LEU A 217 6.33 3.45 -11.35
CA LEU A 217 5.96 3.80 -9.98
C LEU A 217 7.08 4.56 -9.27
N VAL A 218 8.34 4.21 -9.50
CA VAL A 218 9.49 4.98 -9.01
C VAL A 218 9.48 6.39 -9.59
N ALA A 219 9.18 6.55 -10.88
CA ALA A 219 9.07 7.86 -11.49
C ALA A 219 7.93 8.69 -10.86
N ILE A 220 6.77 8.07 -10.61
CA ILE A 220 5.65 8.74 -9.91
C ILE A 220 6.04 9.09 -8.47
N PHE A 221 6.73 8.21 -7.77
CA PHE A 221 7.20 8.45 -6.40
C PHE A 221 8.17 9.63 -6.31
N LEU A 222 9.07 9.78 -7.29
CA LEU A 222 10.09 10.85 -7.31
C LEU A 222 9.56 12.19 -7.85
N PHE A 223 8.66 12.15 -8.84
CA PHE A 223 8.23 13.33 -9.59
C PHE A 223 6.71 13.59 -9.51
N GLY A 224 5.94 12.66 -8.94
CA GLY A 224 4.51 12.83 -8.72
C GLY A 224 4.23 13.80 -7.57
N GLY A 225 3.10 14.50 -7.62
CA GLY A 225 2.64 15.33 -6.51
C GLY A 225 2.33 14.49 -5.27
N ASP A 226 2.19 15.14 -4.12
CA ASP A 226 2.04 14.52 -2.79
C ASP A 226 0.97 13.42 -2.73
N THR A 227 -0.15 13.60 -3.42
CA THR A 227 -1.24 12.62 -3.46
C THR A 227 -0.83 11.31 -4.14
N LEU A 228 -0.09 11.39 -5.27
CA LEU A 228 0.32 10.21 -6.02
C LEU A 228 1.58 9.56 -5.45
N LYS A 229 2.40 10.30 -4.72
CA LYS A 229 3.63 9.82 -4.10
C LYS A 229 3.38 8.65 -3.15
N PHE A 230 2.43 8.79 -2.22
CA PHE A 230 2.11 7.73 -1.26
C PHE A 230 1.34 6.57 -1.89
N PHE A 231 0.51 6.82 -2.90
CA PHE A 231 -0.09 5.78 -3.72
C PHE A 231 0.98 4.91 -4.42
N ALA A 232 1.94 5.56 -5.09
CA ALA A 232 3.05 4.86 -5.74
C ALA A 232 3.93 4.10 -4.74
N LEU A 233 4.19 4.68 -3.56
CA LEU A 233 4.94 4.03 -2.50
C LEU A 233 4.22 2.76 -1.99
N ALA A 234 2.91 2.82 -1.80
CA ALA A 234 2.12 1.65 -1.40
C ALA A 234 2.24 0.51 -2.42
N LEU A 235 2.12 0.84 -3.73
CA LEU A 235 2.28 -0.13 -4.81
C LEU A 235 3.70 -0.70 -4.87
N LEU A 236 4.74 0.12 -4.70
CA LEU A 236 6.14 -0.34 -4.68
C LEU A 236 6.39 -1.34 -3.54
N ILE A 237 5.92 -1.03 -2.33
CA ILE A 237 6.04 -1.93 -1.17
C ILE A 237 5.27 -3.22 -1.45
N GLY A 238 4.01 -3.11 -1.90
CA GLY A 238 3.14 -4.25 -2.11
C GLY A 238 3.61 -5.16 -3.25
N PHE A 239 4.09 -4.62 -4.38
CA PHE A 239 4.60 -5.42 -5.49
C PHE A 239 5.90 -6.13 -5.11
N THR A 240 6.79 -5.46 -4.39
CA THR A 240 8.02 -6.10 -3.89
C THR A 240 7.69 -7.23 -2.90
N SER A 241 6.75 -7.00 -1.98
CA SER A 241 6.25 -8.03 -1.07
C SER A 241 5.59 -9.18 -1.84
N GLY A 242 4.76 -8.88 -2.85
CA GLY A 242 4.03 -9.88 -3.65
C GLY A 242 4.95 -10.83 -4.42
N VAL A 243 6.04 -10.32 -4.99
CA VAL A 243 7.06 -11.19 -5.61
C VAL A 243 7.69 -12.12 -4.58
N TYR A 244 8.07 -11.57 -3.45
CA TYR A 244 8.65 -12.37 -2.36
C TYR A 244 7.66 -13.43 -1.87
N SER A 245 6.42 -13.05 -1.60
CA SER A 245 5.41 -13.95 -1.04
C SER A 245 5.01 -15.06 -2.03
N SER A 246 4.89 -14.76 -3.31
CA SER A 246 4.57 -15.73 -4.35
C SER A 246 5.66 -16.78 -4.51
N ILE A 247 6.92 -16.36 -4.52
CA ILE A 247 8.08 -17.26 -4.70
C ILE A 247 8.35 -18.06 -3.43
N PHE A 248 8.49 -17.40 -2.29
CA PHE A 248 9.01 -18.03 -1.07
C PHE A 248 7.93 -18.46 -0.08
N LEU A 249 6.79 -17.75 0.00
CA LEU A 249 5.77 -18.06 0.99
C LEU A 249 4.72 -19.03 0.46
N ALA A 250 4.03 -18.67 -0.63
CA ALA A 250 2.92 -19.48 -1.16
C ALA A 250 3.38 -20.87 -1.58
N THR A 251 4.45 -20.93 -2.35
CA THR A 251 4.97 -22.16 -2.94
C THR A 251 5.60 -23.08 -1.90
N THR A 252 6.41 -22.51 -1.00
CA THR A 252 7.10 -23.27 0.05
C THR A 252 6.13 -23.81 1.10
N LEU A 253 5.15 -22.99 1.54
CA LEU A 253 4.13 -23.44 2.49
C LEU A 253 3.24 -24.54 1.90
N TRP A 254 2.87 -24.41 0.63
CA TRP A 254 2.10 -25.43 -0.07
C TRP A 254 2.90 -26.74 -0.17
N ALA A 255 4.18 -26.70 -0.58
CA ALA A 255 5.04 -27.87 -0.69
C ALA A 255 5.23 -28.57 0.67
N TRP A 256 5.53 -27.80 1.71
CA TRP A 256 5.67 -28.28 3.08
C TRP A 256 4.41 -28.99 3.58
N TRP A 257 3.23 -28.40 3.36
CA TRP A 257 1.96 -28.97 3.78
C TRP A 257 1.65 -30.27 3.01
N ARG A 258 1.86 -30.27 1.69
CA ARG A 258 1.61 -31.42 0.84
C ARG A 258 2.50 -32.63 1.19
N LYS A 259 3.77 -32.37 1.51
CA LYS A 259 4.73 -33.35 1.98
C LYS A 259 4.29 -34.02 3.30
N ARG A 260 3.72 -33.27 4.23
CA ARG A 260 3.21 -33.81 5.48
C ARG A 260 1.95 -34.67 5.30
N ARG A 261 1.13 -34.35 4.35
CA ARG A 261 -0.13 -35.04 4.11
C ARG A 261 0.01 -36.32 3.27
N SER A 262 1.08 -36.44 2.47
CA SER A 262 1.38 -37.61 1.64
C SER A 262 2.76 -38.17 1.97
N PRO A 263 2.93 -38.88 3.10
CA PRO A 263 4.23 -39.45 3.49
C PRO A 263 4.68 -40.66 2.65
N LYS A 264 3.99 -40.99 1.58
CA LYS A 264 4.31 -42.14 0.73
C LYS A 264 5.04 -41.72 -0.55
N ASN A 265 6.31 -41.44 -0.44
CA ASN A 265 7.39 -41.87 -1.34
C ASN A 265 8.71 -41.37 -0.74
N PRO A 266 9.57 -42.25 -0.19
CA PRO A 266 10.94 -41.85 0.12
C PRO A 266 11.60 -41.40 -1.19
N PRO A 267 12.43 -40.33 -1.15
CA PRO A 267 13.21 -39.92 -2.31
C PRO A 267 14.03 -41.11 -2.80
N ARG A 268 13.91 -41.52 -4.05
CA ARG A 268 14.97 -42.25 -4.66
C ARG A 268 16.17 -41.30 -4.71
N GLU A 269 17.14 -41.53 -3.82
CA GLU A 269 18.44 -40.92 -3.94
C GLU A 269 18.90 -41.08 -5.37
N MET A 270 19.04 -39.98 -6.11
CA MET A 270 19.77 -40.02 -7.36
C MET A 270 21.21 -40.37 -7.02
N VAL A 271 21.55 -41.61 -7.22
CA VAL A 271 22.95 -42.04 -7.25
C VAL A 271 23.58 -41.24 -8.40
N ALA A 272 24.46 -40.30 -8.00
CA ALA A 272 25.30 -39.59 -8.96
C ALA A 272 26.15 -40.71 -9.68
N GLU A 273 25.76 -41.05 -10.90
CA GLU A 273 26.67 -41.76 -11.79
C GLU A 273 27.72 -40.72 -12.23
N VAL A 274 28.93 -40.98 -11.76
CA VAL A 274 30.20 -40.36 -12.13
C VAL A 274 30.52 -40.60 -13.59
#